data_af834402de87924a40d0169b72ec79d4
#
_entry.id   af834402de87924a40d0169b72ec79d4
#
_cell.length_a   1.000
_cell.length_b   1.000
_cell.length_c   1.000
_cell.angle_alpha   90.00
_cell.angle_beta   90.00
_cell.angle_gamma   90.00
#
_symmetry.space_group_name_H-M   'P 1'
#
loop_
_entity.id
_entity.type
_entity.pdbx_description
1 polymer ?
#
loop_
_entity_poly.entity_id
_entity_poly.type
_entity_poly.pdbx_seq_one_letter_code
_entity_poly.pdbx_strand_id
1 'polypeptide(L)'
;MKYPKWVPAGVAQKVEALVEEWRRSEEHMRIRLAEIGISANIRRGRRGHSVQRACKRMQDRLQAHINNIRDDIACIERLTRSHDDGRDCDRQELYGRWLSGLDDRKVFMFLLAACEAAHNHTRIRQQLKEARLLRQEIIKAARELSRQIRILESLDVGMPKELVSTRALLRIAVPSHPDDVDAWETLRPQILGDEPDSIVKVCDELDSSVEVRSAWDSAPDLADLLEAAAMAAENYITALPLHSRQKSKKTDAIRVFAGILTRIFKFDLTDRIKHAMAIAATIAINDPDIVVTYDNVRKALNDKQPRPGKVAPEK
;
A
#
# COMPACT_ATOMS: atom_id res chain seq x y z
N MET A 1 22.81 18.98 12.86
CA MET A 1 21.77 19.94 13.34
C MET A 1 21.42 19.60 14.78
N LYS A 2 21.11 20.60 15.64
CA LYS A 2 20.77 20.31 17.05
C LYS A 2 19.26 20.17 17.18
N TYR A 3 18.80 19.02 17.61
CA TYR A 3 17.42 18.80 18.04
C TYR A 3 17.19 19.39 19.43
N PRO A 4 15.98 19.87 19.74
CA PRO A 4 15.63 20.32 21.08
C PRO A 4 15.77 19.20 22.11
N LYS A 5 16.07 19.56 23.38
CA LYS A 5 16.27 18.57 24.46
C LYS A 5 15.04 17.69 24.76
N TRP A 6 13.86 18.11 24.35
CA TRP A 6 12.63 17.34 24.54
C TRP A 6 12.44 16.18 23.51
N VAL A 7 13.21 16.19 22.39
CA VAL A 7 13.21 15.06 21.45
C VAL A 7 14.19 14.00 21.95
N PRO A 8 13.76 12.74 22.15
CA PRO A 8 14.66 11.66 22.52
C PRO A 8 15.79 11.49 21.50
N ALA A 9 17.02 11.28 21.98
CA ALA A 9 18.21 11.21 21.13
C ALA A 9 18.12 10.13 20.04
N GLY A 10 17.58 8.95 20.37
CA GLY A 10 17.39 7.90 19.38
C GLY A 10 16.30 8.19 18.34
N VAL A 11 15.29 9.00 18.68
CA VAL A 11 14.30 9.52 17.72
C VAL A 11 14.96 10.53 16.80
N ALA A 12 15.71 11.48 17.34
CA ALA A 12 16.45 12.48 16.57
C ALA A 12 17.37 11.82 15.53
N GLN A 13 18.14 10.81 15.94
CA GLN A 13 19.03 10.06 15.05
C GLN A 13 18.26 9.36 13.91
N LYS A 14 17.13 8.71 14.21
CA LYS A 14 16.30 8.05 13.20
C LYS A 14 15.69 9.06 12.21
N VAL A 15 15.21 10.18 12.70
CA VAL A 15 14.66 11.26 11.87
C VAL A 15 15.75 11.84 10.95
N GLU A 16 16.95 12.07 11.48
CA GLU A 16 18.06 12.59 10.69
C GLU A 16 18.45 11.63 9.55
N ALA A 17 18.60 10.35 9.85
CA ALA A 17 18.88 9.31 8.85
C ALA A 17 17.79 9.26 7.76
N LEU A 18 16.52 9.31 8.15
CA LEU A 18 15.39 9.31 7.22
C LEU A 18 15.37 10.55 6.33
N VAL A 19 15.57 11.73 6.91
CA VAL A 19 15.60 12.99 6.15
C VAL A 19 16.76 13.01 5.16
N GLU A 20 17.92 12.45 5.51
CA GLU A 20 19.04 12.31 4.58
C GLU A 20 18.72 11.33 3.45
N GLU A 21 18.06 10.22 3.74
CA GLU A 21 17.60 9.26 2.74
C GLU A 21 16.60 9.93 1.77
N TRP A 22 15.63 10.65 2.28
CA TRP A 22 14.65 11.38 1.49
C TRP A 22 15.28 12.45 0.60
N ARG A 23 16.27 13.20 1.11
CA ARG A 23 17.01 14.18 0.32
C ARG A 23 17.82 13.53 -0.81
N ARG A 24 18.44 12.38 -0.55
CA ARG A 24 19.14 11.61 -1.58
C ARG A 24 18.16 11.10 -2.65
N SER A 25 17.00 10.62 -2.24
CA SER A 25 15.94 10.19 -3.15
C SER A 25 15.41 11.36 -3.99
N GLU A 26 15.19 12.52 -3.39
CA GLU A 26 14.79 13.74 -4.11
C GLU A 26 15.81 14.13 -5.17
N GLU A 27 17.10 14.13 -4.84
CA GLU A 27 18.18 14.48 -5.78
C GLU A 27 18.26 13.49 -6.93
N HIS A 28 18.16 12.18 -6.65
CA HIS A 28 18.12 11.16 -7.70
C HIS A 28 16.93 11.37 -8.66
N MET A 29 15.77 11.70 -8.14
CA MET A 29 14.61 11.99 -8.98
C MET A 29 14.75 13.26 -9.81
N ARG A 30 15.42 14.29 -9.29
CA ARG A 30 15.72 15.52 -10.04
C ARG A 30 16.65 15.22 -11.22
N ILE A 31 17.67 14.39 -11.02
CA ILE A 31 18.56 13.95 -12.09
C ILE A 31 17.77 13.22 -13.18
N ARG A 32 16.93 12.25 -12.79
CA ARG A 32 16.06 11.54 -13.73
C ARG A 32 15.09 12.47 -14.48
N LEU A 33 14.54 13.46 -13.79
CA LEU A 33 13.65 14.46 -14.40
C LEU A 33 14.37 15.26 -15.48
N ALA A 34 15.63 15.66 -15.23
CA ALA A 34 16.47 16.35 -16.21
C ALA A 34 16.77 15.46 -17.41
N GLU A 35 17.12 14.20 -17.23
CA GLU A 35 17.40 13.21 -18.30
C GLU A 35 16.19 13.01 -19.21
N ILE A 36 14.98 12.88 -18.64
CA ILE A 36 13.73 12.76 -19.41
C ILE A 36 13.48 14.04 -20.22
N GLY A 37 13.75 15.21 -19.64
CA GLY A 37 13.64 16.49 -20.34
C GLY A 37 14.55 16.58 -21.57
N ILE A 38 15.78 16.14 -21.44
CA ILE A 38 16.76 16.08 -22.54
C ILE A 38 16.28 15.09 -23.62
N SER A 39 15.88 13.88 -23.21
CA SER A 39 15.40 12.84 -24.14
C SER A 39 14.16 13.25 -24.91
N ALA A 40 13.25 13.98 -24.28
CA ALA A 40 12.02 14.51 -24.92
C ALA A 40 12.34 15.58 -25.99
N ASN A 41 13.40 16.38 -25.80
CA ASN A 41 13.82 17.40 -26.76
C ASN A 41 14.52 16.81 -27.99
N ILE A 42 15.24 15.71 -27.86
CA ILE A 42 15.99 15.08 -28.96
C ILE A 42 15.05 14.38 -29.98
N ARG A 43 13.86 13.92 -29.54
CA ARG A 43 12.95 13.10 -30.37
C ARG A 43 11.79 13.89 -31.00
N ARG A 44 12.05 15.10 -31.51
CA ARG A 44 11.03 15.97 -32.16
C ARG A 44 10.68 15.56 -33.61
N GLY A 45 10.36 14.28 -33.88
CA GLY A 45 9.89 13.81 -35.19
C GLY A 45 8.40 13.43 -35.21
N ARG A 46 7.81 13.21 -36.41
CA ARG A 46 6.38 12.91 -36.62
C ARG A 46 5.79 11.72 -35.80
N ARG A 47 6.64 10.81 -35.28
CA ARG A 47 6.23 9.75 -34.32
C ARG A 47 6.27 10.22 -32.85
N GLY A 48 6.54 11.51 -32.60
CA GLY A 48 6.86 12.06 -31.28
C GLY A 48 5.68 12.28 -30.35
N HIS A 49 4.43 12.39 -30.81
CA HIS A 49 3.31 12.82 -29.95
C HIS A 49 2.93 11.80 -28.87
N SER A 50 3.04 10.50 -29.10
CA SER A 50 2.79 9.49 -28.08
C SER A 50 3.92 9.42 -27.05
N VAL A 51 5.17 9.50 -27.54
CA VAL A 51 6.38 9.52 -26.71
C VAL A 51 6.42 10.79 -25.86
N GLN A 52 6.13 11.95 -26.45
CA GLN A 52 6.06 13.23 -25.72
C GLN A 52 4.98 13.20 -24.60
N ARG A 53 3.81 12.63 -24.88
CA ARG A 53 2.77 12.44 -23.85
C ARG A 53 3.20 11.48 -22.74
N ALA A 54 3.93 10.42 -23.08
CA ALA A 54 4.48 9.49 -22.09
C ALA A 54 5.57 10.16 -21.24
N CYS A 55 6.52 10.86 -21.85
CA CYS A 55 7.56 11.64 -21.17
C CYS A 55 6.94 12.70 -20.25
N LYS A 56 5.96 13.45 -20.71
CA LYS A 56 5.27 14.46 -19.90
C LYS A 56 4.58 13.82 -18.68
N ARG A 57 3.85 12.73 -18.88
CA ARG A 57 3.23 11.99 -17.74
C ARG A 57 4.26 11.49 -16.73
N MET A 58 5.43 11.04 -17.20
CA MET A 58 6.51 10.61 -16.31
C MET A 58 7.13 11.80 -15.57
N GLN A 59 7.35 12.94 -16.25
CA GLN A 59 7.80 14.17 -15.61
C GLN A 59 6.83 14.65 -14.53
N ASP A 60 5.53 14.69 -14.85
CA ASP A 60 4.48 15.10 -13.90
C ASP A 60 4.46 14.18 -12.66
N ARG A 61 4.63 12.85 -12.85
CA ARG A 61 4.71 11.89 -11.74
C ARG A 61 5.96 12.08 -10.88
N LEU A 62 7.13 12.25 -11.49
CA LEU A 62 8.37 12.49 -10.77
C LEU A 62 8.31 13.81 -9.99
N GLN A 63 7.78 14.87 -10.60
CA GLN A 63 7.63 16.16 -9.93
C GLN A 63 6.66 16.07 -8.75
N ALA A 64 5.54 15.36 -8.90
CA ALA A 64 4.61 15.12 -7.79
C ALA A 64 5.29 14.33 -6.65
N HIS A 65 6.13 13.37 -6.98
CA HIS A 65 6.85 12.59 -5.97
C HIS A 65 7.91 13.41 -5.24
N ILE A 66 8.66 14.26 -5.95
CA ILE A 66 9.59 15.24 -5.36
C ILE A 66 8.85 16.16 -4.38
N ASN A 67 7.70 16.69 -4.78
CA ASN A 67 6.90 17.55 -3.92
C ASN A 67 6.43 16.82 -2.65
N ASN A 68 5.97 15.58 -2.79
CA ASN A 68 5.57 14.76 -1.63
C ASN A 68 6.73 14.56 -0.65
N ILE A 69 7.94 14.23 -1.14
CA ILE A 69 9.14 14.08 -0.28
C ILE A 69 9.43 15.38 0.48
N ARG A 70 9.33 16.53 -0.18
CA ARG A 70 9.55 17.83 0.48
C ARG A 70 8.52 18.10 1.57
N ASP A 71 7.26 17.80 1.30
CA ASP A 71 6.19 17.97 2.27
C ASP A 71 6.38 17.04 3.47
N ASP A 72 6.82 15.80 3.25
CA ASP A 72 7.13 14.85 4.30
C ASP A 72 8.33 15.30 5.15
N ILE A 73 9.42 15.80 4.52
CA ILE A 73 10.56 16.38 5.22
C ILE A 73 10.10 17.58 6.07
N ALA A 74 9.35 18.51 5.48
CA ALA A 74 8.85 19.67 6.19
C ALA A 74 7.94 19.29 7.38
N CYS A 75 7.14 18.22 7.21
CA CYS A 75 6.27 17.75 8.28
C CYS A 75 7.05 17.14 9.44
N ILE A 76 7.99 16.23 9.16
CA ILE A 76 8.77 15.60 10.23
C ILE A 76 9.64 16.62 10.95
N GLU A 77 10.16 17.62 10.24
CA GLU A 77 10.91 18.72 10.83
C GLU A 77 10.02 19.57 11.75
N ARG A 78 8.79 19.91 11.35
CA ARG A 78 7.82 20.61 12.22
C ARG A 78 7.50 19.85 13.50
N LEU A 79 7.44 18.55 13.44
CA LEU A 79 7.18 17.70 14.60
C LEU A 79 8.38 17.54 15.54
N THR A 80 9.61 17.70 15.04
CA THR A 80 10.83 17.34 15.77
C THR A 80 11.78 18.52 16.06
N ARG A 81 11.53 19.68 15.48
CA ARG A 81 12.38 20.87 15.67
C ARG A 81 11.61 22.01 16.32
N SER A 82 12.36 22.93 16.94
CA SER A 82 11.80 24.21 17.35
C SER A 82 11.56 25.09 16.12
N HIS A 83 10.41 25.73 16.05
CA HIS A 83 10.01 26.64 14.98
C HIS A 83 9.41 27.92 15.58
N ASP A 84 9.49 29.01 14.86
CA ASP A 84 8.89 30.31 15.25
C ASP A 84 7.35 30.32 15.06
N ASP A 85 6.71 29.16 15.03
CA ASP A 85 5.26 29.01 14.86
C ASP A 85 4.46 29.06 16.17
N GLY A 86 5.12 29.33 17.29
CA GLY A 86 4.50 29.42 18.62
C GLY A 86 4.05 28.09 19.21
N ARG A 87 4.36 26.95 18.57
CA ARG A 87 3.89 25.60 18.98
C ARG A 87 4.93 24.77 19.74
N ASP A 88 5.99 25.39 20.23
CA ASP A 88 7.01 24.65 20.99
C ASP A 88 6.48 24.07 22.30
N CYS A 89 5.52 24.74 22.95
CA CYS A 89 4.83 24.19 24.12
C CYS A 89 4.06 22.89 23.77
N ASP A 90 3.37 22.88 22.63
CA ASP A 90 2.65 21.69 22.16
C ASP A 90 3.60 20.52 21.87
N ARG A 91 4.77 20.82 21.26
CA ARG A 91 5.82 19.82 21.01
C ARG A 91 6.41 19.30 22.30
N GLN A 92 6.70 20.15 23.26
CA GLN A 92 7.18 19.73 24.59
C GLN A 92 6.16 18.86 25.31
N GLU A 93 4.88 19.23 25.27
CA GLU A 93 3.80 18.42 25.85
C GLU A 93 3.67 17.05 25.13
N LEU A 94 3.76 17.04 23.79
CA LEU A 94 3.71 15.81 23.00
C LEU A 94 4.77 14.79 23.46
N TYR A 95 6.02 15.19 23.54
CA TYR A 95 7.12 14.30 23.93
C TYR A 95 7.18 14.05 25.43
N GLY A 96 7.08 15.11 26.24
CA GLY A 96 7.26 15.02 27.69
C GLY A 96 6.12 14.32 28.43
N ARG A 97 4.90 14.47 27.92
CA ARG A 97 3.71 13.91 28.59
C ARG A 97 3.08 12.73 27.85
N TRP A 98 2.85 12.87 26.54
CA TRP A 98 2.02 11.92 25.80
C TRP A 98 2.80 10.79 25.16
N LEU A 99 4.00 11.02 24.65
CA LEU A 99 4.87 10.00 24.07
C LEU A 99 5.92 9.48 25.07
N SER A 100 6.06 10.10 26.25
CA SER A 100 7.01 9.65 27.29
C SER A 100 6.70 8.20 27.69
N GLY A 101 7.74 7.35 27.80
CA GLY A 101 7.57 5.91 28.12
C GLY A 101 7.26 5.01 26.92
N LEU A 102 7.12 5.55 25.71
CA LEU A 102 7.26 4.77 24.49
C LEU A 102 8.74 4.63 24.15
N ASP A 103 9.12 3.50 23.57
CA ASP A 103 10.46 3.34 23.00
C ASP A 103 10.66 4.24 21.77
N ASP A 104 11.91 4.56 21.47
CA ASP A 104 12.28 5.46 20.36
C ASP A 104 11.74 4.99 19.00
N ARG A 105 11.59 3.67 18.81
CA ARG A 105 11.03 3.12 17.58
C ARG A 105 9.54 3.43 17.47
N LYS A 106 8.79 3.25 18.54
CA LYS A 106 7.36 3.57 18.58
C LYS A 106 7.11 5.06 18.40
N VAL A 107 7.89 5.90 19.10
CA VAL A 107 7.81 7.36 18.91
C VAL A 107 8.05 7.72 17.46
N PHE A 108 9.10 7.19 16.84
CA PHE A 108 9.41 7.44 15.43
C PHE A 108 8.28 6.97 14.49
N MET A 109 7.73 5.76 14.69
CA MET A 109 6.60 5.26 13.90
C MET A 109 5.34 6.13 14.06
N PHE A 110 5.10 6.66 15.27
CA PHE A 110 4.01 7.59 15.53
C PHE A 110 4.17 8.88 14.73
N LEU A 111 5.36 9.45 14.68
CA LEU A 111 5.64 10.67 13.91
C LEU A 111 5.47 10.45 12.40
N LEU A 112 5.93 9.30 11.87
CA LEU A 112 5.71 8.93 10.48
C LEU A 112 4.23 8.82 10.14
N ALA A 113 3.44 8.18 11.02
CA ALA A 113 1.99 8.08 10.84
C ALA A 113 1.31 9.46 10.83
N ALA A 114 1.79 10.41 11.63
CA ALA A 114 1.28 11.78 11.65
C ALA A 114 1.57 12.53 10.34
N CYS A 115 2.78 12.42 9.80
CA CYS A 115 3.17 13.02 8.52
C CYS A 115 2.35 12.44 7.36
N GLU A 116 2.28 11.12 7.26
CA GLU A 116 1.51 10.43 6.22
C GLU A 116 0.03 10.84 6.25
N ALA A 117 -0.56 10.92 7.44
CA ALA A 117 -1.96 11.31 7.61
C ALA A 117 -2.23 12.77 7.21
N ALA A 118 -1.30 13.67 7.50
CA ALA A 118 -1.48 15.09 7.21
C ALA A 118 -1.45 15.40 5.71
N HIS A 119 -0.52 14.79 4.98
CA HIS A 119 -0.28 15.12 3.57
C HIS A 119 -1.03 14.20 2.61
N ASN A 120 -1.14 12.93 2.95
CA ASN A 120 -1.61 11.90 2.02
C ASN A 120 -3.08 11.53 2.16
N HIS A 121 -3.86 12.11 3.11
CA HIS A 121 -5.27 11.74 3.31
C HIS A 121 -6.13 11.92 2.04
N THR A 122 -5.88 12.92 1.22
CA THR A 122 -6.59 13.16 -0.04
C THR A 122 -6.21 12.11 -1.08
N ARG A 123 -4.90 11.84 -1.25
CA ARG A 123 -4.36 10.80 -2.14
C ARG A 123 -4.88 9.44 -1.75
N ILE A 124 -4.80 9.09 -0.48
CA ILE A 124 -5.30 7.82 0.06
C ILE A 124 -6.79 7.67 -0.21
N ARG A 125 -7.58 8.73 -0.06
CA ARG A 125 -9.00 8.71 -0.38
C ARG A 125 -9.26 8.40 -1.85
N GLN A 126 -8.51 9.04 -2.75
CA GLN A 126 -8.64 8.79 -4.20
C GLN A 126 -8.25 7.36 -4.54
N GLN A 127 -7.12 6.87 -4.03
CA GLN A 127 -6.68 5.49 -4.21
C GLN A 127 -7.70 4.47 -3.70
N LEU A 128 -8.32 4.73 -2.53
CA LEU A 128 -9.38 3.87 -2.00
C LEU A 128 -10.64 3.87 -2.88
N LYS A 129 -10.97 5.01 -3.50
CA LYS A 129 -12.08 5.08 -4.45
C LYS A 129 -11.78 4.26 -5.71
N GLU A 130 -10.60 4.43 -6.28
CA GLU A 130 -10.12 3.69 -7.43
C GLU A 130 -10.04 2.18 -7.14
N ALA A 131 -9.48 1.79 -5.98
CA ALA A 131 -9.41 0.40 -5.55
C ALA A 131 -10.79 -0.25 -5.42
N ARG A 132 -11.80 0.50 -4.97
CA ARG A 132 -13.19 0.00 -4.89
C ARG A 132 -13.79 -0.25 -6.27
N LEU A 133 -13.53 0.65 -7.23
CA LEU A 133 -14.00 0.48 -8.61
C LEU A 133 -13.30 -0.72 -9.27
N LEU A 134 -11.97 -0.78 -9.18
CA LEU A 134 -11.19 -1.90 -9.71
C LEU A 134 -11.61 -3.23 -9.08
N ARG A 135 -11.90 -3.26 -7.79
CA ARG A 135 -12.42 -4.44 -7.11
C ARG A 135 -13.72 -4.93 -7.74
N GLN A 136 -14.67 -4.03 -8.01
CA GLN A 136 -15.93 -4.40 -8.65
C GLN A 136 -15.71 -4.92 -10.08
N GLU A 137 -14.79 -4.32 -10.81
CA GLU A 137 -14.40 -4.78 -12.14
C GLU A 137 -13.74 -6.16 -12.10
N ILE A 138 -12.84 -6.41 -11.13
CA ILE A 138 -12.21 -7.72 -10.92
C ILE A 138 -13.27 -8.80 -10.64
N ILE A 139 -14.18 -8.53 -9.70
CA ILE A 139 -15.26 -9.48 -9.36
C ILE A 139 -16.09 -9.82 -10.61
N LYS A 140 -16.50 -8.79 -11.36
CA LYS A 140 -17.31 -8.96 -12.57
C LYS A 140 -16.55 -9.73 -13.65
N ALA A 141 -15.31 -9.37 -13.92
CA ALA A 141 -14.48 -9.99 -14.96
C ALA A 141 -14.14 -11.44 -14.60
N ALA A 142 -13.77 -11.72 -13.34
CA ALA A 142 -13.44 -13.06 -12.89
C ALA A 142 -14.65 -14.02 -13.01
N ARG A 143 -15.82 -13.59 -12.56
CA ARG A 143 -17.05 -14.39 -12.68
C ARG A 143 -17.48 -14.61 -14.14
N GLU A 144 -17.39 -13.58 -14.94
CA GLU A 144 -17.75 -13.71 -16.36
C GLU A 144 -16.79 -14.66 -17.09
N LEU A 145 -15.49 -14.57 -16.84
CA LEU A 145 -14.50 -15.46 -17.43
C LEU A 145 -14.68 -16.90 -16.94
N SER A 146 -14.92 -17.13 -15.63
CA SER A 146 -15.24 -18.43 -15.08
C SER A 146 -16.46 -19.05 -15.78
N ARG A 147 -17.53 -18.26 -15.93
CA ARG A 147 -18.74 -18.70 -16.64
C ARG A 147 -18.48 -19.07 -18.11
N GLN A 148 -17.67 -18.28 -18.81
CA GLN A 148 -17.34 -18.54 -20.22
C GLN A 148 -16.52 -19.82 -20.38
N ILE A 149 -15.54 -20.05 -19.47
CA ILE A 149 -14.74 -21.27 -19.45
C ILE A 149 -15.67 -22.51 -19.28
N ARG A 150 -16.55 -22.49 -18.29
CA ARG A 150 -17.49 -23.58 -18.04
C ARG A 150 -18.45 -23.83 -19.22
N ILE A 151 -18.91 -22.80 -19.91
CA ILE A 151 -19.70 -22.95 -21.13
C ILE A 151 -18.86 -23.61 -22.22
N LEU A 152 -17.63 -23.15 -22.42
CA LEU A 152 -16.74 -23.68 -23.44
C LEU A 152 -16.40 -25.14 -23.16
N GLU A 153 -16.19 -25.55 -21.90
CA GLU A 153 -16.04 -26.94 -21.47
C GLU A 153 -17.25 -27.79 -21.83
N SER A 154 -18.46 -27.25 -21.70
CA SER A 154 -19.70 -27.96 -21.99
C SER A 154 -19.96 -28.19 -23.49
N LEU A 155 -19.24 -27.51 -24.37
CA LEU A 155 -19.47 -27.58 -25.83
C LEU A 155 -18.81 -28.79 -26.53
N ASP A 156 -18.04 -29.59 -25.81
CA ASP A 156 -17.35 -30.78 -26.32
C ASP A 156 -16.55 -30.57 -27.64
N VAL A 157 -15.97 -29.39 -27.77
CA VAL A 157 -15.21 -28.96 -28.96
C VAL A 157 -13.69 -29.15 -28.82
N GLY A 158 -13.26 -29.99 -27.88
CA GLY A 158 -11.84 -30.28 -27.68
C GLY A 158 -11.05 -29.08 -27.17
N MET A 159 -11.41 -28.58 -25.99
CA MET A 159 -10.75 -27.40 -25.39
C MET A 159 -9.28 -27.69 -25.08
N PRO A 160 -8.38 -26.73 -25.38
CA PRO A 160 -6.98 -26.85 -24.97
C PRO A 160 -6.87 -26.94 -23.44
N LYS A 161 -6.17 -27.96 -22.93
CA LYS A 161 -5.96 -28.13 -21.49
C LYS A 161 -5.30 -26.89 -20.83
N GLU A 162 -4.54 -26.14 -21.61
CA GLU A 162 -3.88 -24.91 -21.21
C GLU A 162 -4.87 -23.80 -20.82
N LEU A 163 -6.13 -23.87 -21.28
CA LEU A 163 -7.15 -22.88 -20.91
C LEU A 163 -7.84 -23.17 -19.58
N VAL A 164 -7.79 -24.41 -19.10
CA VAL A 164 -8.55 -24.81 -17.91
C VAL A 164 -7.67 -25.39 -16.81
N SER A 165 -6.64 -26.13 -17.14
CA SER A 165 -5.76 -26.74 -16.14
C SER A 165 -4.79 -25.75 -15.55
N THR A 166 -4.88 -25.52 -14.26
CA THR A 166 -3.91 -24.70 -13.51
C THR A 166 -2.48 -25.19 -13.70
N ARG A 167 -2.26 -26.51 -13.72
CA ARG A 167 -0.94 -27.11 -13.96
C ARG A 167 -0.41 -26.76 -15.34
N ALA A 168 -1.25 -26.86 -16.39
CA ALA A 168 -0.85 -26.53 -17.75
C ALA A 168 -0.54 -25.03 -17.89
N LEU A 169 -1.34 -24.17 -17.27
CA LEU A 169 -1.09 -22.72 -17.24
C LEU A 169 0.22 -22.38 -16.53
N LEU A 170 0.53 -23.01 -15.42
CA LEU A 170 1.79 -22.78 -14.70
C LEU A 170 3.01 -23.21 -15.51
N ARG A 171 2.89 -24.19 -16.43
CA ARG A 171 3.97 -24.60 -17.34
C ARG A 171 4.37 -23.50 -18.31
N ILE A 172 3.41 -22.71 -18.79
CA ILE A 172 3.64 -21.63 -19.77
C ILE A 172 3.75 -20.24 -19.12
N ALA A 173 3.40 -20.14 -17.83
CA ALA A 173 3.46 -18.87 -17.13
C ALA A 173 4.91 -18.41 -16.91
N VAL A 174 5.14 -17.13 -17.19
CA VAL A 174 6.42 -16.45 -16.91
C VAL A 174 6.13 -15.31 -15.95
N PRO A 175 6.91 -15.18 -14.86
CA PRO A 175 6.75 -14.07 -13.95
C PRO A 175 6.91 -12.71 -14.65
N SER A 176 6.13 -11.73 -14.22
CA SER A 176 6.18 -10.38 -14.78
C SER A 176 7.42 -9.59 -14.34
N HIS A 177 8.04 -9.98 -13.22
CA HIS A 177 9.24 -9.33 -12.71
C HIS A 177 10.49 -10.09 -13.14
N PRO A 178 11.50 -9.43 -13.74
CA PRO A 178 12.69 -10.09 -14.24
C PRO A 178 13.46 -10.89 -13.18
N ASP A 179 13.52 -10.37 -11.94
CA ASP A 179 14.27 -11.02 -10.85
C ASP A 179 13.61 -12.32 -10.38
N ASP A 180 12.33 -12.53 -10.69
CA ASP A 180 11.58 -13.74 -10.32
C ASP A 180 11.68 -14.86 -11.37
N VAL A 181 12.14 -14.55 -12.59
CA VAL A 181 12.19 -15.52 -13.71
C VAL A 181 13.14 -16.66 -13.40
N ASP A 182 14.36 -16.37 -12.97
CA ASP A 182 15.37 -17.40 -12.67
C ASP A 182 14.93 -18.30 -11.51
N ALA A 183 14.34 -17.69 -10.46
CA ALA A 183 13.78 -18.43 -9.35
C ALA A 183 12.61 -19.31 -9.78
N TRP A 184 11.72 -18.81 -10.63
CA TRP A 184 10.60 -19.56 -11.17
C TRP A 184 11.02 -20.71 -12.07
N GLU A 185 11.96 -20.49 -12.97
CA GLU A 185 12.50 -21.56 -13.84
C GLU A 185 13.14 -22.69 -13.06
N THR A 186 13.77 -22.38 -11.91
CA THR A 186 14.35 -23.37 -11.01
C THR A 186 13.29 -24.15 -10.22
N LEU A 187 12.23 -23.47 -9.74
CA LEU A 187 11.19 -24.06 -8.89
C LEU A 187 10.08 -24.77 -9.70
N ARG A 188 9.78 -24.29 -10.89
CA ARG A 188 8.69 -24.79 -11.73
C ARG A 188 8.72 -26.29 -11.96
N PRO A 189 9.85 -26.92 -12.37
CA PRO A 189 9.91 -28.36 -12.58
C PRO A 189 9.62 -29.16 -11.31
N GLN A 190 10.10 -28.67 -10.17
CA GLN A 190 9.88 -29.31 -8.86
C GLN A 190 8.41 -29.22 -8.44
N ILE A 191 7.78 -28.04 -8.57
CA ILE A 191 6.38 -27.82 -8.22
C ILE A 191 5.46 -28.62 -9.13
N LEU A 192 5.77 -28.71 -10.44
CA LEU A 192 4.93 -29.40 -11.42
C LEU A 192 5.21 -30.92 -11.48
N GLY A 193 6.24 -31.40 -10.82
CA GLY A 193 6.62 -32.81 -10.84
C GLY A 193 7.10 -33.26 -12.23
N ASP A 194 7.71 -32.36 -13.00
CA ASP A 194 8.16 -32.61 -14.36
C ASP A 194 9.61 -33.15 -14.44
N GLU A 195 10.34 -33.19 -13.32
CA GLU A 195 11.67 -33.79 -13.23
C GLU A 195 11.58 -35.26 -12.80
N PRO A 196 11.83 -36.22 -13.70
CA PRO A 196 11.74 -37.66 -13.35
C PRO A 196 12.88 -38.15 -12.45
N ASP A 197 14.00 -37.42 -12.34
CA ASP A 197 15.23 -37.94 -11.74
C ASP A 197 15.74 -37.21 -10.48
N SER A 198 15.32 -36.00 -10.19
CA SER A 198 15.87 -35.24 -9.05
C SER A 198 15.12 -35.48 -7.73
N ILE A 199 13.84 -35.80 -7.79
CA ILE A 199 13.05 -36.14 -6.60
C ILE A 199 13.38 -37.51 -6.07
N VAL A 200 13.77 -38.46 -6.95
CA VAL A 200 14.11 -39.83 -6.59
C VAL A 200 15.33 -39.93 -5.70
N LYS A 201 16.23 -38.94 -5.72
CA LYS A 201 17.45 -38.96 -4.89
C LYS A 201 17.29 -38.44 -3.48
N VAL A 202 16.20 -37.75 -3.17
CA VAL A 202 15.96 -37.17 -1.84
C VAL A 202 14.93 -37.94 -1.01
N CYS A 203 14.13 -38.80 -1.64
CA CYS A 203 13.04 -39.52 -0.97
C CYS A 203 13.06 -41.00 -1.32
N ASP A 204 14.06 -41.74 -0.85
CA ASP A 204 14.12 -43.20 -0.95
C ASP A 204 13.03 -43.92 -0.12
N GLU A 205 12.14 -43.19 0.55
CA GLU A 205 11.13 -43.76 1.45
C GLU A 205 9.67 -43.36 1.18
N LEU A 206 9.36 -42.56 0.15
CA LEU A 206 7.96 -42.18 -0.12
C LEU A 206 7.67 -42.08 -1.60
N ASP A 207 6.57 -42.69 -2.00
CA ASP A 207 5.89 -42.65 -3.31
C ASP A 207 5.45 -41.20 -3.69
N SER A 208 6.29 -40.19 -3.38
CA SER A 208 5.99 -38.79 -3.45
C SER A 208 5.70 -38.27 -4.87
N SER A 209 6.21 -38.95 -5.90
CA SER A 209 5.90 -38.59 -7.30
C SER A 209 4.46 -38.90 -7.68
N VAL A 210 3.87 -39.95 -7.11
CA VAL A 210 2.47 -40.33 -7.32
C VAL A 210 1.56 -39.38 -6.55
N GLU A 211 1.92 -39.06 -5.31
CA GLU A 211 1.14 -38.11 -4.47
C GLU A 211 1.12 -36.72 -5.05
N VAL A 212 2.23 -36.21 -5.55
CA VAL A 212 2.31 -34.87 -6.18
C VAL A 212 1.48 -34.87 -7.50
N ARG A 213 1.55 -35.90 -8.30
CA ARG A 213 0.71 -36.01 -9.52
C ARG A 213 -0.78 -36.10 -9.17
N SER A 214 -1.14 -36.92 -8.19
CA SER A 214 -2.53 -37.03 -7.70
C SER A 214 -3.05 -35.73 -7.12
N ALA A 215 -2.20 -34.96 -6.40
CA ALA A 215 -2.56 -33.65 -5.89
C ALA A 215 -2.86 -32.65 -7.02
N TRP A 216 -2.09 -32.69 -8.11
CA TRP A 216 -2.35 -31.82 -9.27
C TRP A 216 -3.60 -32.26 -10.08
N ASP A 217 -3.92 -33.52 -10.10
CA ASP A 217 -5.17 -34.03 -10.73
C ASP A 217 -6.43 -33.58 -9.96
N SER A 218 -6.23 -33.29 -8.65
CA SER A 218 -7.28 -32.77 -7.75
C SER A 218 -7.18 -31.22 -7.56
N ALA A 219 -6.24 -30.56 -8.20
CA ALA A 219 -6.09 -29.12 -8.07
C ALA A 219 -7.28 -28.36 -8.68
N PRO A 220 -7.70 -27.25 -8.07
CA PRO A 220 -8.75 -26.41 -8.64
C PRO A 220 -8.41 -26.00 -10.08
N ASP A 221 -9.38 -26.02 -10.96
CA ASP A 221 -9.22 -25.52 -12.32
C ASP A 221 -9.19 -23.97 -12.35
N LEU A 222 -8.98 -23.41 -13.53
CA LEU A 222 -8.93 -21.94 -13.68
C LEU A 222 -10.27 -21.29 -13.33
N ALA A 223 -11.38 -21.93 -13.65
CA ALA A 223 -12.70 -21.39 -13.35
C ALA A 223 -12.92 -21.31 -11.83
N ASP A 224 -12.49 -22.32 -11.08
CA ASP A 224 -12.57 -22.35 -9.62
C ASP A 224 -11.65 -21.30 -8.98
N LEU A 225 -10.44 -21.13 -9.53
CA LEU A 225 -9.52 -20.09 -9.06
C LEU A 225 -10.06 -18.67 -9.31
N LEU A 226 -10.75 -18.46 -10.44
CA LEU A 226 -11.39 -17.17 -10.73
C LEU A 226 -12.55 -16.91 -9.78
N GLU A 227 -13.36 -17.89 -9.43
CA GLU A 227 -14.40 -17.74 -8.42
C GLU A 227 -13.79 -17.44 -7.04
N ALA A 228 -12.73 -18.15 -6.64
CA ALA A 228 -12.02 -17.89 -5.40
C ALA A 228 -11.44 -16.47 -5.37
N ALA A 229 -10.88 -15.98 -6.48
CA ALA A 229 -10.40 -14.61 -6.62
C ALA A 229 -11.53 -13.58 -6.50
N ALA A 230 -12.70 -13.85 -7.11
CA ALA A 230 -13.87 -13.00 -6.97
C ALA A 230 -14.36 -12.94 -5.51
N MET A 231 -14.45 -14.09 -4.83
CA MET A 231 -14.81 -14.16 -3.40
C MET A 231 -13.79 -13.42 -2.51
N ALA A 232 -12.50 -13.61 -2.76
CA ALA A 232 -11.45 -12.88 -2.04
C ALA A 232 -11.57 -11.36 -2.24
N ALA A 233 -11.85 -10.93 -3.47
CA ALA A 233 -12.09 -9.52 -3.78
C ALA A 233 -13.37 -9.00 -3.10
N GLU A 234 -14.44 -9.77 -3.01
CA GLU A 234 -15.67 -9.40 -2.27
C GLU A 234 -15.42 -9.21 -0.78
N ASN A 235 -14.59 -10.05 -0.19
CA ASN A 235 -14.24 -10.01 1.22
C ASN A 235 -13.12 -9.01 1.54
N TYR A 236 -12.51 -8.39 0.51
CA TYR A 236 -11.45 -7.42 0.71
C TYR A 236 -11.95 -6.19 1.48
N ILE A 237 -11.41 -6.01 2.67
CA ILE A 237 -11.68 -4.84 3.52
C ILE A 237 -10.48 -3.91 3.41
N THR A 238 -10.69 -2.69 2.93
CA THR A 238 -9.62 -1.68 2.88
C THR A 238 -9.02 -1.44 4.27
N ALA A 239 -7.70 -1.42 4.34
CA ALA A 239 -6.97 -1.26 5.61
C ALA A 239 -7.27 0.09 6.31
N LEU A 240 -7.74 1.10 5.59
CA LEU A 240 -7.95 2.42 6.15
C LEU A 240 -9.44 2.75 6.30
N PRO A 241 -9.87 3.22 7.49
CA PRO A 241 -11.29 3.46 7.80
C PRO A 241 -11.78 4.81 7.25
N LEU A 242 -11.63 5.06 5.94
CA LEU A 242 -12.16 6.26 5.31
C LEU A 242 -13.59 6.02 4.81
N HIS A 243 -14.50 6.94 5.15
CA HIS A 243 -15.86 6.93 4.62
C HIS A 243 -15.88 7.32 3.13
N SER A 244 -16.88 6.80 2.40
CA SER A 244 -17.10 7.15 0.99
C SER A 244 -17.42 8.63 0.78
N ARG A 245 -18.09 9.27 1.75
CA ARG A 245 -18.37 10.71 1.72
C ARG A 245 -17.23 11.50 2.34
N GLN A 246 -16.88 12.61 1.71
CA GLN A 246 -15.90 13.53 2.24
C GLN A 246 -16.39 14.13 3.55
N LYS A 247 -15.60 13.93 4.60
CA LYS A 247 -15.70 14.67 5.86
C LYS A 247 -14.78 15.90 5.78
N SER A 248 -14.59 16.59 6.87
CA SER A 248 -13.60 17.66 6.90
C SER A 248 -12.16 17.12 6.75
N LYS A 249 -11.25 17.92 6.19
CA LYS A 249 -9.81 17.63 6.10
C LYS A 249 -9.25 17.07 7.42
N LYS A 250 -9.64 17.70 8.52
CA LYS A 250 -9.32 17.31 9.91
C LYS A 250 -9.78 15.90 10.25
N THR A 251 -11.06 15.56 9.98
CA THR A 251 -11.63 14.24 10.31
C THR A 251 -10.98 13.13 9.47
N ASP A 252 -10.69 13.40 8.20
CA ASP A 252 -10.06 12.42 7.32
C ASP A 252 -8.61 12.16 7.72
N ALA A 253 -7.85 13.21 8.04
CA ALA A 253 -6.49 13.08 8.56
C ALA A 253 -6.45 12.26 9.86
N ILE A 254 -7.35 12.53 10.82
CA ILE A 254 -7.45 11.76 12.07
C ILE A 254 -7.70 10.26 11.79
N ARG A 255 -8.60 9.95 10.87
CA ARG A 255 -8.93 8.55 10.54
C ARG A 255 -7.79 7.82 9.84
N VAL A 256 -7.10 8.48 8.94
CA VAL A 256 -5.89 7.93 8.30
C VAL A 256 -4.82 7.69 9.36
N PHE A 257 -4.58 8.65 10.23
CA PHE A 257 -3.63 8.54 11.32
C PHE A 257 -3.92 7.33 12.22
N ALA A 258 -5.16 7.23 12.70
CA ALA A 258 -5.58 6.10 13.52
C ALA A 258 -5.44 4.76 12.79
N GLY A 259 -5.83 4.71 11.51
CA GLY A 259 -5.70 3.53 10.68
C GLY A 259 -4.24 3.07 10.51
N ILE A 260 -3.32 3.99 10.28
CA ILE A 260 -1.89 3.68 10.19
C ILE A 260 -1.38 3.16 11.53
N LEU A 261 -1.68 3.86 12.63
CA LEU A 261 -1.25 3.46 13.96
C LEU A 261 -1.73 2.06 14.33
N THR A 262 -3.03 1.77 14.16
CA THR A 262 -3.60 0.50 14.60
C THR A 262 -3.30 -0.67 13.67
N ARG A 263 -3.40 -0.47 12.36
CA ARG A 263 -3.34 -1.57 11.39
C ARG A 263 -1.94 -1.86 10.90
N ILE A 264 -1.13 -0.81 10.70
CA ILE A 264 0.25 -0.95 10.22
C ILE A 264 1.20 -1.11 11.40
N PHE A 265 1.15 -0.18 12.35
CA PHE A 265 2.11 -0.14 13.46
C PHE A 265 1.65 -0.85 14.75
N LYS A 266 0.41 -1.37 14.77
CA LYS A 266 -0.15 -2.17 15.89
C LYS A 266 -0.17 -1.42 17.22
N PHE A 267 -0.48 -0.13 17.19
CA PHE A 267 -0.69 0.66 18.41
C PHE A 267 -2.08 0.43 19.00
N ASP A 268 -2.15 0.37 20.32
CA ASP A 268 -3.41 0.51 21.04
C ASP A 268 -3.76 1.99 21.16
N LEU A 269 -4.97 2.37 20.73
CA LEU A 269 -5.44 3.75 20.80
C LEU A 269 -5.94 4.09 22.21
N THR A 270 -5.04 4.07 23.18
CA THR A 270 -5.32 4.55 24.55
C THR A 270 -5.65 6.05 24.53
N ASP A 271 -6.25 6.57 25.59
CA ASP A 271 -6.54 7.99 25.68
C ASP A 271 -5.29 8.85 25.61
N ARG A 272 -4.18 8.34 26.15
CA ARG A 272 -2.85 8.94 26.02
C ARG A 272 -2.42 9.09 24.54
N ILE A 273 -2.57 8.06 23.74
CA ILE A 273 -2.26 8.08 22.31
C ILE A 273 -3.22 8.99 21.55
N LYS A 274 -4.51 9.04 21.91
CA LYS A 274 -5.47 9.96 21.30
C LYS A 274 -5.14 11.44 21.58
N HIS A 275 -4.65 11.76 22.76
CA HIS A 275 -4.14 13.10 23.07
C HIS A 275 -2.91 13.44 22.23
N ALA A 276 -1.93 12.51 22.16
CA ALA A 276 -0.76 12.67 21.30
C ALA A 276 -1.17 12.87 19.81
N MET A 277 -2.15 12.11 19.33
CA MET A 277 -2.68 12.27 17.97
C MET A 277 -3.28 13.66 17.73
N ALA A 278 -3.99 14.23 18.70
CA ALA A 278 -4.58 15.55 18.57
C ALA A 278 -3.49 16.62 18.37
N ILE A 279 -2.46 16.60 19.20
CA ILE A 279 -1.35 17.55 19.13
C ILE A 279 -0.55 17.35 17.83
N ALA A 280 -0.13 16.12 17.56
CA ALA A 280 0.66 15.80 16.37
C ALA A 280 -0.08 16.14 15.07
N ALA A 281 -1.38 15.85 14.99
CA ALA A 281 -2.19 16.21 13.82
C ALA A 281 -2.31 17.72 13.63
N THR A 282 -2.44 18.48 14.71
CA THR A 282 -2.47 19.97 14.66
C THR A 282 -1.15 20.52 14.09
N ILE A 283 -0.02 20.02 14.57
CA ILE A 283 1.31 20.42 14.10
C ILE A 283 1.55 19.98 12.64
N ALA A 284 1.19 18.73 12.32
CA ALA A 284 1.46 18.15 11.02
C ALA A 284 0.62 18.78 9.90
N ILE A 285 -0.67 19.04 10.14
CA ILE A 285 -1.58 19.68 9.16
C ILE A 285 -1.10 21.11 8.84
N ASN A 286 -0.48 21.78 9.80
CA ASN A 286 0.10 23.12 9.66
C ASN A 286 -0.85 24.13 9.01
N ASP A 287 -2.11 24.11 9.42
CA ASP A 287 -3.15 25.04 8.97
C ASP A 287 -3.58 25.84 10.20
N PRO A 288 -3.43 27.19 10.21
CA PRO A 288 -3.72 28.01 11.38
C PRO A 288 -5.19 27.94 11.80
N ASP A 289 -6.09 27.66 10.86
CA ASP A 289 -7.53 27.56 11.10
C ASP A 289 -7.94 26.16 11.60
N ILE A 290 -7.01 25.19 11.59
CA ILE A 290 -7.28 23.80 11.95
C ILE A 290 -6.55 23.45 13.26
N VAL A 291 -7.30 23.47 14.37
CA VAL A 291 -6.86 22.88 15.63
C VAL A 291 -7.57 21.55 15.84
N VAL A 292 -6.80 20.49 16.03
CA VAL A 292 -7.32 19.16 16.35
C VAL A 292 -7.32 18.98 17.87
N THR A 293 -8.49 18.78 18.43
CA THR A 293 -8.66 18.52 19.87
C THR A 293 -8.83 17.01 20.14
N TYR A 294 -8.60 16.61 21.39
CA TYR A 294 -8.89 15.24 21.83
C TYR A 294 -10.34 14.81 21.50
N ASP A 295 -11.32 15.70 21.70
CA ASP A 295 -12.72 15.42 21.36
C ASP A 295 -12.93 15.19 19.86
N ASN A 296 -12.18 15.89 19.01
CA ASN A 296 -12.22 15.65 17.57
C ASN A 296 -11.73 14.23 17.25
N VAL A 297 -10.64 13.80 17.88
CA VAL A 297 -10.10 12.44 17.71
C VAL A 297 -11.12 11.42 18.20
N ARG A 298 -11.65 11.59 19.41
CA ARG A 298 -12.67 10.70 19.97
C ARG A 298 -13.91 10.58 19.08
N LYS A 299 -14.46 11.70 18.62
CA LYS A 299 -15.62 11.73 17.71
C LYS A 299 -15.31 11.07 16.37
N ALA A 300 -14.15 11.34 15.77
CA ALA A 300 -13.75 10.75 14.49
C ALA A 300 -13.61 9.22 14.56
N LEU A 301 -13.19 8.69 15.71
CA LEU A 301 -13.01 7.25 15.94
C LEU A 301 -14.32 6.56 16.37
N ASN A 302 -15.18 7.25 17.10
CA ASN A 302 -16.46 6.71 17.59
C ASN A 302 -17.59 6.81 16.56
N ASP A 303 -17.44 7.60 15.49
CA ASP A 303 -18.34 7.56 14.35
C ASP A 303 -18.38 6.11 13.84
N LYS A 304 -19.45 5.39 14.22
CA LYS A 304 -19.63 3.96 13.93
C LYS A 304 -19.27 3.71 12.48
N GLN A 305 -18.32 2.81 12.24
CA GLN A 305 -18.13 2.23 10.91
C GLN A 305 -19.53 1.82 10.41
N PRO A 306 -19.92 2.14 9.18
CA PRO A 306 -21.12 1.57 8.61
C PRO A 306 -21.01 0.07 8.84
N ARG A 307 -21.95 -0.52 9.54
CA ARG A 307 -22.02 -1.98 9.69
C ARG A 307 -21.93 -2.54 8.29
N PRO A 308 -21.10 -3.59 8.04
CA PRO A 308 -21.12 -4.27 6.77
C PRO A 308 -22.57 -4.54 6.43
N GLY A 309 -23.01 -4.05 5.26
CA GLY A 309 -24.42 -3.91 4.94
C GLY A 309 -25.17 -5.19 5.23
N LYS A 310 -26.27 -5.09 5.96
CA LYS A 310 -27.34 -6.06 5.83
C LYS A 310 -27.67 -6.11 4.35
N VAL A 311 -27.29 -7.18 3.70
CA VAL A 311 -27.81 -7.56 2.39
C VAL A 311 -29.32 -7.58 2.59
N ALA A 312 -30.02 -6.63 1.97
CA ALA A 312 -31.46 -6.66 1.96
C ALA A 312 -31.86 -7.98 1.31
N PRO A 313 -32.77 -8.78 1.91
CA PRO A 313 -33.25 -9.96 1.24
C PRO A 313 -33.90 -9.50 -0.06
N GLU A 314 -33.42 -10.04 -1.17
CA GLU A 314 -34.06 -9.90 -2.48
C GLU A 314 -35.52 -10.40 -2.35
N LYS A 315 -36.45 -9.52 -2.70
CA LYS A 315 -37.87 -9.85 -2.83
C LYS A 315 -38.13 -10.40 -4.22
#